data_970841cf0c79ac8588bddaa235b606c5
#
_entry.id   970841cf0c79ac8588bddaa235b606c5
#
_cell.length_a   1.000
_cell.length_b   1.000
_cell.length_c   1.000
_cell.angle_alpha   90.00
_cell.angle_beta   90.00
_cell.angle_gamma   90.00
#
_symmetry.space_group_name_H-M   'P 1'
#
loop_
_entity.id
_entity.type
_entity.pdbx_description
1 polymer ?
#
loop_
_entity_poly.entity_id
_entity_poly.type
_entity_poly.pdbx_seq_one_letter_code
_entity_poly.pdbx_strand_id
1 'polypeptide(L)'
;METYAFLKGQSAALKKAASQFPAFAKEAADLQQKAQAVFGRAEKNAELFLRQQLADPQFSSFQKHIDSLINQQVRHPIEKKEYAAKFLQAVKDKIGFSPAAALPKGLLAFAYHDAPHQEIIDGHTVKFSTKGHPKADQSVVVLPIPKSWEAQEAQMPAAVQQFSSCEGKGNEKILIVIHDLPQEYQNLALNEKSMQEMIPPQSRLIRTEPVTIDDMPGIMVEIEEILDEPQKNMKVRMLQFMAASGGKLYCLQGSIGPAAAYQNLDHQLRKYEPLFRMVAQAARIEN
;
A
#
# COMPACT_ATOMS: atom_id res chain seq x y z
N MET A 1 10.08 7.72 -9.63
CA MET A 1 10.44 8.65 -10.73
C MET A 1 9.34 8.76 -11.77
N GLU A 2 8.81 7.64 -12.27
CA GLU A 2 7.76 7.60 -13.31
C GLU A 2 6.49 8.35 -12.93
N THR A 3 5.96 8.16 -11.72
CA THR A 3 4.75 8.86 -11.24
C THR A 3 4.91 10.36 -11.22
N TYR A 4 6.07 10.87 -10.78
CA TYR A 4 6.36 12.30 -10.78
C TYR A 4 6.40 12.86 -12.21
N ALA A 5 7.13 12.18 -13.11
CA ALA A 5 7.21 12.56 -14.52
C ALA A 5 5.82 12.51 -15.21
N PHE A 6 5.02 11.49 -14.90
CA PHE A 6 3.64 11.36 -15.41
C PHE A 6 2.76 12.55 -14.99
N LEU A 7 2.76 12.94 -13.72
CA LEU A 7 1.93 14.05 -13.22
C LEU A 7 2.35 15.38 -13.83
N LYS A 8 3.65 15.64 -13.93
CA LYS A 8 4.20 16.83 -14.60
C LYS A 8 3.85 16.84 -16.10
N GLY A 9 4.02 15.71 -16.79
CA GLY A 9 3.70 15.56 -18.20
C GLY A 9 2.22 15.75 -18.50
N GLN A 10 1.32 15.19 -17.67
CA GLN A 10 -0.13 15.37 -17.82
C GLN A 10 -0.54 16.85 -17.72
N SER A 11 0.01 17.57 -16.74
CA SER A 11 -0.24 19.00 -16.57
C SER A 11 0.19 19.81 -17.81
N ALA A 12 1.39 19.54 -18.32
CA ALA A 12 1.92 20.19 -19.52
C ALA A 12 1.08 19.88 -20.79
N ALA A 13 0.64 18.61 -20.93
CA ALA A 13 -0.19 18.19 -22.06
C ALA A 13 -1.59 18.83 -22.04
N LEU A 14 -2.21 19.02 -20.85
CA LEU A 14 -3.47 19.75 -20.72
C LEU A 14 -3.33 21.21 -21.18
N LYS A 15 -2.27 21.90 -20.76
CA LYS A 15 -1.95 23.26 -21.19
C LYS A 15 -1.73 23.33 -22.71
N LYS A 16 -1.03 22.34 -23.27
CA LYS A 16 -0.81 22.25 -24.73
C LYS A 16 -2.11 22.07 -25.50
N ALA A 17 -2.97 21.15 -25.07
CA ALA A 17 -4.28 20.93 -25.69
C ALA A 17 -5.14 22.20 -25.67
N ALA A 18 -5.17 22.92 -24.54
CA ALA A 18 -5.86 24.19 -24.39
C ALA A 18 -5.34 25.28 -25.35
N SER A 19 -4.02 25.40 -25.44
CA SER A 19 -3.39 26.44 -26.27
C SER A 19 -3.53 26.17 -27.77
N GLN A 20 -3.44 24.89 -28.18
CA GLN A 20 -3.53 24.53 -29.60
C GLN A 20 -4.97 24.43 -30.10
N PHE A 21 -5.90 24.06 -29.23
CA PHE A 21 -7.32 23.93 -29.57
C PHE A 21 -8.18 24.78 -28.63
N PRO A 22 -8.44 26.07 -28.91
CA PRO A 22 -9.20 26.96 -28.06
C PRO A 22 -10.57 26.44 -27.61
N ALA A 23 -11.20 25.61 -28.48
CA ALA A 23 -12.47 24.94 -28.14
C ALA A 23 -12.39 24.03 -26.91
N PHE A 24 -11.20 23.53 -26.54
CA PHE A 24 -10.96 22.71 -25.37
C PHE A 24 -10.40 23.48 -24.18
N ALA A 25 -10.17 24.79 -24.30
CA ALA A 25 -9.49 25.57 -23.26
C ALA A 25 -10.21 25.49 -21.89
N LYS A 26 -11.53 25.64 -21.89
CA LYS A 26 -12.35 25.55 -20.67
C LYS A 26 -12.30 24.16 -20.07
N GLU A 27 -12.53 23.11 -20.87
CA GLU A 27 -12.50 21.72 -20.41
C GLU A 27 -11.13 21.34 -19.87
N ALA A 28 -10.04 21.71 -20.55
CA ALA A 28 -8.69 21.43 -20.10
C ALA A 28 -8.35 22.15 -18.79
N ALA A 29 -8.83 23.39 -18.60
CA ALA A 29 -8.66 24.12 -17.34
C ALA A 29 -9.43 23.47 -16.18
N ASP A 30 -10.68 23.07 -16.41
CA ASP A 30 -11.51 22.37 -15.42
C ASP A 30 -10.87 21.01 -15.05
N LEU A 31 -10.33 20.27 -16.01
CA LEU A 31 -9.63 19.01 -15.77
C LEU A 31 -8.31 19.23 -15.03
N GLN A 32 -7.57 20.29 -15.34
CA GLN A 32 -6.35 20.64 -14.60
C GLN A 32 -6.65 20.92 -13.13
N GLN A 33 -7.70 21.68 -12.84
CA GLN A 33 -8.11 21.98 -11.46
C GLN A 33 -8.55 20.71 -10.73
N LYS A 34 -9.36 19.86 -11.37
CA LYS A 34 -9.80 18.58 -10.79
C LYS A 34 -8.63 17.62 -10.58
N ALA A 35 -7.72 17.50 -11.56
CA ALA A 35 -6.51 16.68 -11.41
C ALA A 35 -5.64 17.15 -10.25
N GLN A 36 -5.49 18.47 -10.07
CA GLN A 36 -4.76 19.02 -8.94
C GLN A 36 -5.46 18.73 -7.59
N ALA A 37 -6.78 18.77 -7.54
CA ALA A 37 -7.52 18.43 -6.33
C ALA A 37 -7.38 16.96 -5.95
N VAL A 38 -7.41 16.04 -6.94
CA VAL A 38 -7.33 14.59 -6.73
C VAL A 38 -5.89 14.11 -6.54
N PHE A 39 -4.97 14.56 -7.40
CA PHE A 39 -3.60 14.04 -7.47
C PHE A 39 -2.53 15.01 -6.98
N GLY A 40 -2.87 16.21 -6.52
CA GLY A 40 -1.89 17.20 -6.06
C GLY A 40 -1.08 16.71 -4.85
N ARG A 41 -1.67 15.89 -3.97
CA ARG A 41 -0.95 15.23 -2.88
C ARG A 41 0.05 14.22 -3.41
N ALA A 42 -0.32 13.44 -4.43
CA ALA A 42 0.58 12.46 -5.04
C ALA A 42 1.83 13.11 -5.63
N GLU A 43 1.68 14.24 -6.31
CA GLU A 43 2.82 15.00 -6.84
C GLU A 43 3.77 15.47 -5.73
N LYS A 44 3.21 16.09 -4.68
CA LYS A 44 3.97 16.56 -3.52
C LYS A 44 4.69 15.41 -2.80
N ASN A 45 3.98 14.30 -2.55
CA ASN A 45 4.55 13.15 -1.85
C ASN A 45 5.64 12.46 -2.69
N ALA A 46 5.45 12.37 -4.01
CA ALA A 46 6.47 11.85 -4.93
C ALA A 46 7.71 12.75 -4.95
N GLU A 47 7.54 14.07 -4.95
CA GLU A 47 8.66 15.02 -4.86
C GLU A 47 9.41 14.88 -3.54
N LEU A 48 8.70 14.85 -2.40
CA LEU A 48 9.32 14.69 -1.08
C LEU A 48 10.10 13.38 -0.98
N PHE A 49 9.52 12.29 -1.47
CA PHE A 49 10.19 10.99 -1.52
C PHE A 49 11.49 11.06 -2.36
N LEU A 50 11.45 11.69 -3.55
CA LEU A 50 12.62 11.82 -4.39
C LEU A 50 13.71 12.67 -3.75
N ARG A 51 13.36 13.76 -3.03
CA ARG A 51 14.29 14.58 -2.29
C ARG A 51 14.95 13.86 -1.11
N GLN A 52 14.27 12.88 -0.53
CA GLN A 52 14.85 12.04 0.53
C GLN A 52 15.81 10.98 -0.02
N GLN A 53 15.59 10.52 -1.27
CA GLN A 53 16.40 9.46 -1.89
C GLN A 53 17.58 9.98 -2.71
N LEU A 54 17.51 11.20 -3.17
CA LEU A 54 18.51 11.81 -4.05
C LEU A 54 19.18 13.00 -3.34
N ALA A 55 20.50 13.12 -3.48
CA ALA A 55 21.18 14.34 -3.08
C ALA A 55 20.69 15.53 -3.92
N ASP A 56 20.71 16.76 -3.37
CA ASP A 56 20.19 17.97 -4.02
C ASP A 56 20.68 18.17 -5.47
N PRO A 57 21.96 17.97 -5.80
CA PRO A 57 22.42 18.07 -7.19
C PRO A 57 21.80 17.02 -8.12
N GLN A 58 21.60 15.81 -7.61
CA GLN A 58 20.99 14.71 -8.37
C GLN A 58 19.51 14.98 -8.62
N PHE A 59 18.77 15.44 -7.59
CA PHE A 59 17.38 15.81 -7.72
C PHE A 59 17.20 16.98 -8.72
N SER A 60 18.04 18.01 -8.64
CA SER A 60 18.01 19.15 -9.58
C SER A 60 18.31 18.72 -11.02
N SER A 61 19.26 17.81 -11.21
CA SER A 61 19.56 17.23 -12.53
C SER A 61 18.39 16.44 -13.07
N PHE A 62 17.77 15.61 -12.23
CA PHE A 62 16.59 14.84 -12.57
C PHE A 62 15.42 15.77 -12.98
N GLN A 63 15.12 16.83 -12.20
CA GLN A 63 14.07 17.78 -12.55
C GLN A 63 14.33 18.42 -13.92
N LYS A 64 15.56 18.93 -14.16
CA LYS A 64 15.94 19.52 -15.46
C LYS A 64 15.76 18.54 -16.61
N HIS A 65 16.10 17.27 -16.40
CA HIS A 65 15.92 16.24 -17.41
C HIS A 65 14.43 16.02 -17.73
N ILE A 66 13.57 15.87 -16.71
CA ILE A 66 12.12 15.73 -16.90
C ILE A 66 11.52 16.96 -17.59
N ASP A 67 11.88 18.17 -17.15
CA ASP A 67 11.41 19.40 -17.78
C ASP A 67 11.85 19.49 -19.25
N SER A 68 13.07 19.07 -19.58
CA SER A 68 13.57 19.00 -20.94
C SER A 68 12.76 18.05 -21.81
N LEU A 69 12.46 16.83 -21.31
CA LEU A 69 11.65 15.84 -22.02
C LEU A 69 10.21 16.35 -22.25
N ILE A 70 9.60 16.93 -21.23
CA ILE A 70 8.26 17.53 -21.33
C ILE A 70 8.25 18.66 -22.36
N ASN A 71 9.20 19.58 -22.28
CA ASN A 71 9.33 20.68 -23.22
C ASN A 71 9.53 20.21 -24.67
N GLN A 72 10.30 19.15 -24.86
CA GLN A 72 10.47 18.52 -26.19
C GLN A 72 9.15 17.96 -26.70
N GLN A 73 8.41 17.21 -25.89
CA GLN A 73 7.09 16.68 -26.26
C GLN A 73 6.07 17.79 -26.58
N VAL A 74 6.03 18.85 -25.76
CA VAL A 74 5.08 19.96 -25.93
C VAL A 74 5.37 20.82 -27.18
N ARG A 75 6.61 20.79 -27.68
CA ARG A 75 6.97 21.50 -28.93
C ARG A 75 6.31 20.86 -30.16
N HIS A 76 6.12 19.56 -30.16
CA HIS A 76 5.46 18.89 -31.28
C HIS A 76 3.96 19.19 -31.26
N PRO A 77 3.37 19.63 -32.40
CA PRO A 77 1.93 19.88 -32.47
C PRO A 77 1.15 18.59 -32.29
N ILE A 78 -0.03 18.70 -31.68
CA ILE A 78 -1.01 17.59 -31.68
C ILE A 78 -1.59 17.52 -33.11
N GLU A 79 -1.34 16.44 -33.80
CA GLU A 79 -1.67 16.31 -35.25
C GLU A 79 -3.16 16.46 -35.54
N LYS A 80 -4.02 15.93 -34.66
CA LYS A 80 -5.48 15.91 -34.87
C LYS A 80 -6.23 16.31 -33.60
N LYS A 81 -7.33 17.05 -33.78
CA LYS A 81 -8.22 17.45 -32.69
C LYS A 81 -8.78 16.25 -31.94
N GLU A 82 -9.03 15.14 -32.64
CA GLU A 82 -9.51 13.89 -32.01
C GLU A 82 -8.53 13.30 -31.04
N TYR A 83 -7.21 13.46 -31.23
CA TYR A 83 -6.20 13.00 -30.28
C TYR A 83 -6.23 13.83 -29.00
N ALA A 84 -6.42 15.14 -29.10
CA ALA A 84 -6.62 16.01 -27.95
C ALA A 84 -7.90 15.62 -27.18
N ALA A 85 -9.01 15.39 -27.87
CA ALA A 85 -10.27 14.96 -27.25
C ALA A 85 -10.13 13.62 -26.51
N LYS A 86 -9.49 12.62 -27.13
CA LYS A 86 -9.20 11.33 -26.50
C LYS A 86 -8.31 11.47 -25.26
N PHE A 87 -7.31 12.35 -25.30
CA PHE A 87 -6.46 12.63 -24.16
C PHE A 87 -7.25 13.27 -23.00
N LEU A 88 -8.09 14.28 -23.29
CA LEU A 88 -8.95 14.90 -22.26
C LEU A 88 -9.91 13.88 -21.65
N GLN A 89 -10.51 13.01 -22.45
CA GLN A 89 -11.36 11.93 -21.93
C GLN A 89 -10.58 10.96 -21.05
N ALA A 90 -9.37 10.55 -21.44
CA ALA A 90 -8.52 9.68 -20.64
C ALA A 90 -8.14 10.31 -19.29
N VAL A 91 -7.90 11.62 -19.26
CA VAL A 91 -7.64 12.36 -18.00
C VAL A 91 -8.90 12.39 -17.13
N LYS A 92 -10.06 12.65 -17.74
CA LYS A 92 -11.36 12.67 -17.05
C LYS A 92 -11.69 11.31 -16.42
N ASP A 93 -11.46 10.22 -17.15
CA ASP A 93 -11.69 8.86 -16.67
C ASP A 93 -10.81 8.54 -15.46
N LYS A 94 -9.53 8.96 -15.49
CA LYS A 94 -8.60 8.80 -14.34
C LYS A 94 -9.03 9.62 -13.13
N ILE A 95 -9.43 10.87 -13.32
CA ILE A 95 -9.91 11.75 -12.23
C ILE A 95 -11.20 11.21 -11.61
N GLY A 96 -12.10 10.69 -12.45
CA GLY A 96 -13.38 10.12 -12.03
C GLY A 96 -13.27 8.69 -11.49
N PHE A 97 -12.04 8.14 -11.37
CA PHE A 97 -11.81 6.75 -10.96
C PHE A 97 -12.66 5.75 -11.76
N SER A 98 -12.88 6.01 -13.03
CA SER A 98 -13.61 5.09 -13.90
C SER A 98 -13.00 3.68 -13.80
N PRO A 99 -13.80 2.62 -13.67
CA PRO A 99 -13.31 1.23 -13.66
C PRO A 99 -12.47 0.88 -14.89
N ALA A 100 -12.70 1.57 -16.01
CA ALA A 100 -11.92 1.41 -17.24
C ALA A 100 -10.55 2.12 -17.19
N ALA A 101 -10.34 3.06 -16.24
CA ALA A 101 -9.08 3.77 -16.11
C ALA A 101 -8.12 2.99 -15.21
N ALA A 102 -7.12 2.34 -15.79
CA ALA A 102 -6.02 1.77 -15.05
C ALA A 102 -5.19 2.91 -14.42
N LEU A 103 -5.35 3.10 -13.11
CA LEU A 103 -4.48 4.00 -12.35
C LEU A 103 -3.15 3.30 -12.08
N PRO A 104 -2.00 3.95 -12.36
CA PRO A 104 -0.70 3.41 -11.99
C PRO A 104 -0.61 3.18 -10.47
N LYS A 105 -0.09 2.03 -10.04
CA LYS A 105 0.09 1.70 -8.62
C LYS A 105 0.88 2.77 -7.87
N GLY A 106 1.96 3.29 -8.48
CA GLY A 106 2.76 4.36 -7.89
C GLY A 106 1.97 5.67 -7.69
N LEU A 107 0.99 5.97 -8.54
CA LEU A 107 0.12 7.13 -8.35
C LEU A 107 -0.75 6.95 -7.09
N LEU A 108 -1.35 5.78 -6.91
CA LEU A 108 -2.14 5.45 -5.72
C LEU A 108 -1.26 5.45 -4.47
N ALA A 109 -0.07 4.84 -4.53
CA ALA A 109 0.86 4.81 -3.40
C ALA A 109 1.21 6.21 -2.88
N PHE A 110 1.46 7.17 -3.78
CA PHE A 110 1.75 8.54 -3.38
C PHE A 110 0.50 9.35 -3.03
N ALA A 111 -0.66 9.09 -3.66
CA ALA A 111 -1.91 9.76 -3.33
C ALA A 111 -2.38 9.43 -1.90
N TYR A 112 -2.21 8.18 -1.48
CA TYR A 112 -2.62 7.68 -0.17
C TYR A 112 -1.49 7.55 0.85
N HIS A 113 -0.29 8.07 0.53
CA HIS A 113 0.87 7.96 1.41
C HIS A 113 0.62 8.44 2.84
N ASP A 114 -0.11 9.55 3.02
CA ASP A 114 -0.35 10.14 4.35
C ASP A 114 -1.48 9.46 5.14
N ALA A 115 -2.40 8.80 4.44
CA ALA A 115 -3.54 8.09 5.01
C ALA A 115 -3.81 6.79 4.22
N PRO A 116 -2.99 5.73 4.42
CA PRO A 116 -3.04 4.51 3.60
C PRO A 116 -4.39 3.79 3.61
N HIS A 117 -5.14 3.86 4.71
CA HIS A 117 -6.47 3.26 4.84
C HIS A 117 -7.51 3.90 3.91
N GLN A 118 -7.31 5.16 3.51
CA GLN A 118 -8.23 5.87 2.62
C GLN A 118 -8.28 5.20 1.23
N GLU A 119 -7.22 4.51 0.81
CA GLU A 119 -7.21 3.75 -0.45
C GLU A 119 -8.29 2.66 -0.47
N ILE A 120 -8.51 1.98 0.67
CA ILE A 120 -9.59 0.99 0.81
C ILE A 120 -10.96 1.67 0.84
N ILE A 121 -11.11 2.75 1.60
CA ILE A 121 -12.38 3.50 1.71
C ILE A 121 -12.84 3.99 0.34
N ASP A 122 -11.92 4.48 -0.48
CA ASP A 122 -12.20 4.97 -1.83
C ASP A 122 -12.37 3.84 -2.87
N GLY A 123 -12.33 2.56 -2.42
CA GLY A 123 -12.60 1.39 -3.27
C GLY A 123 -11.42 0.97 -4.17
N HIS A 124 -10.22 1.51 -3.96
CA HIS A 124 -9.03 1.09 -4.69
C HIS A 124 -8.43 -0.18 -4.09
N THR A 125 -9.17 -1.28 -4.19
CA THR A 125 -8.77 -2.58 -3.64
C THR A 125 -8.75 -3.67 -4.69
N VAL A 126 -7.98 -4.72 -4.40
CA VAL A 126 -8.03 -6.01 -5.06
C VAL A 126 -8.48 -7.05 -4.03
N LYS A 127 -9.48 -7.85 -4.36
CA LYS A 127 -9.88 -8.99 -3.54
C LYS A 127 -8.86 -10.10 -3.73
N PHE A 128 -8.16 -10.47 -2.67
CA PHE A 128 -7.25 -11.61 -2.65
C PHE A 128 -7.92 -12.81 -1.98
N SER A 129 -7.60 -14.03 -2.42
CA SER A 129 -8.06 -15.28 -1.82
C SER A 129 -6.92 -16.29 -1.77
N THR A 130 -6.79 -16.98 -0.65
CA THR A 130 -5.82 -18.08 -0.50
C THR A 130 -6.29 -19.38 -1.14
N LYS A 131 -7.47 -19.42 -1.76
CA LYS A 131 -8.02 -20.62 -2.39
C LYS A 131 -7.06 -21.22 -3.41
N GLY A 132 -6.68 -22.48 -3.17
CA GLY A 132 -5.75 -23.20 -4.04
C GLY A 132 -4.27 -22.84 -3.82
N HIS A 133 -3.95 -22.00 -2.83
CA HIS A 133 -2.56 -21.70 -2.48
C HIS A 133 -1.92 -22.90 -1.76
N PRO A 134 -0.72 -23.37 -2.17
CA PRO A 134 -0.11 -24.60 -1.62
C PRO A 134 0.11 -24.57 -0.11
N LYS A 135 0.43 -23.40 0.45
CA LYS A 135 0.69 -23.22 1.89
C LYS A 135 -0.58 -22.97 2.72
N ALA A 136 -1.75 -22.87 2.09
CA ALA A 136 -3.00 -22.59 2.80
C ALA A 136 -3.71 -23.84 3.30
N ASP A 137 -3.28 -25.02 2.86
CA ASP A 137 -3.81 -26.33 3.27
C ASP A 137 -5.35 -26.34 3.33
N GLN A 138 -5.99 -26.09 2.18
CA GLN A 138 -7.43 -25.99 1.99
C GLN A 138 -8.13 -24.82 2.71
N SER A 139 -7.44 -24.09 3.58
CA SER A 139 -7.99 -22.91 4.24
C SER A 139 -8.18 -21.76 3.24
N VAL A 140 -9.37 -21.17 3.23
CA VAL A 140 -9.67 -20.04 2.35
C VAL A 140 -9.82 -18.79 3.18
N VAL A 141 -8.86 -17.88 3.05
CA VAL A 141 -8.91 -16.52 3.60
C VAL A 141 -9.09 -15.54 2.46
N VAL A 142 -10.12 -14.72 2.56
CA VAL A 142 -10.43 -13.68 1.56
C VAL A 142 -10.34 -12.32 2.20
N LEU A 143 -9.58 -11.40 1.61
CA LEU A 143 -9.42 -10.05 2.17
C LEU A 143 -9.17 -9.00 1.07
N PRO A 144 -9.52 -7.71 1.33
CA PRO A 144 -9.18 -6.61 0.44
C PRO A 144 -7.72 -6.20 0.64
N ILE A 145 -7.01 -6.02 -0.46
CA ILE A 145 -5.64 -5.47 -0.47
C ILE A 145 -5.65 -4.16 -1.25
N PRO A 146 -4.96 -3.09 -0.80
CA PRO A 146 -4.85 -1.87 -1.58
C PRO A 146 -4.20 -2.13 -2.95
N LYS A 147 -4.71 -1.51 -4.01
CA LYS A 147 -4.20 -1.69 -5.37
C LYS A 147 -2.75 -1.24 -5.53
N SER A 148 -2.29 -0.30 -4.71
CA SER A 148 -0.91 0.19 -4.72
C SER A 148 0.11 -0.82 -4.15
N TRP A 149 -0.37 -1.90 -3.50
CA TRP A 149 0.47 -2.93 -2.91
C TRP A 149 0.75 -4.05 -3.92
N GLU A 150 1.88 -4.73 -3.74
CA GLU A 150 2.31 -5.83 -4.61
C GLU A 150 2.37 -7.14 -3.83
N ALA A 151 1.77 -8.18 -4.41
CA ALA A 151 1.89 -9.53 -3.90
C ALA A 151 3.30 -10.06 -4.17
N GLN A 152 3.94 -10.59 -3.15
CA GLN A 152 5.28 -11.14 -3.20
C GLN A 152 5.29 -12.51 -2.52
N GLU A 153 6.22 -13.36 -2.89
CA GLU A 153 6.45 -14.61 -2.16
C GLU A 153 6.88 -14.28 -0.72
N ALA A 154 6.21 -14.92 0.24
CA ALA A 154 6.54 -14.74 1.64
C ALA A 154 7.84 -15.45 1.99
N GLN A 155 8.76 -14.73 2.62
CA GLN A 155 10.05 -15.28 3.07
C GLN A 155 9.90 -16.19 4.29
N MET A 156 8.85 -15.98 5.11
CA MET A 156 8.55 -16.83 6.26
C MET A 156 7.93 -18.15 5.80
N PRO A 157 8.40 -19.31 6.29
CA PRO A 157 7.87 -20.62 5.87
C PRO A 157 6.38 -20.78 6.10
N ALA A 158 5.86 -20.28 7.22
CA ALA A 158 4.44 -20.36 7.60
C ALA A 158 3.57 -19.27 6.98
N ALA A 159 4.15 -18.27 6.30
CA ALA A 159 3.37 -17.24 5.64
C ALA A 159 2.88 -17.76 4.27
N VAL A 160 1.56 -17.68 4.07
CA VAL A 160 0.90 -18.06 2.82
C VAL A 160 1.21 -17.01 1.75
N GLN A 161 1.03 -15.73 2.08
CA GLN A 161 1.22 -14.63 1.14
C GLN A 161 1.74 -13.39 1.86
N GLN A 162 2.56 -12.62 1.18
CA GLN A 162 3.01 -11.30 1.58
C GLN A 162 2.56 -10.25 0.55
N PHE A 163 2.15 -9.08 1.04
CA PHE A 163 1.94 -7.88 0.22
C PHE A 163 2.82 -6.78 0.77
N SER A 164 3.51 -6.06 -0.11
CA SER A 164 4.38 -4.94 0.27
C SER A 164 3.88 -3.65 -0.36
N SER A 165 3.96 -2.56 0.39
CA SER A 165 3.57 -1.22 -0.06
C SER A 165 4.44 -0.72 -1.22
N CYS A 166 4.09 0.40 -1.82
CA CYS A 166 4.88 1.10 -2.84
C CYS A 166 5.35 0.18 -3.98
N GLU A 167 4.43 -0.57 -4.59
CA GLU A 167 4.76 -1.51 -5.68
C GLU A 167 5.78 -2.57 -5.26
N GLY A 168 5.70 -3.05 -4.02
CA GLY A 168 6.60 -4.07 -3.49
C GLY A 168 7.94 -3.56 -2.97
N LYS A 169 8.18 -2.26 -2.97
CA LYS A 169 9.45 -1.63 -2.55
C LYS A 169 9.40 -0.99 -1.17
N GLY A 170 8.20 -0.91 -0.57
CA GLY A 170 8.02 -0.31 0.76
C GLY A 170 8.40 -1.26 1.90
N ASN A 171 8.57 -0.68 3.07
CA ASN A 171 8.88 -1.40 4.31
C ASN A 171 7.63 -1.83 5.07
N GLU A 172 6.45 -1.44 4.60
CA GLU A 172 5.18 -1.84 5.18
C GLU A 172 4.67 -3.09 4.47
N LYS A 173 4.24 -4.06 5.27
CA LYS A 173 3.82 -5.37 4.77
C LYS A 173 2.51 -5.82 5.40
N ILE A 174 1.72 -6.56 4.63
CA ILE A 174 0.60 -7.36 5.11
C ILE A 174 0.95 -8.82 4.80
N LEU A 175 0.88 -9.67 5.82
CA LEU A 175 1.14 -11.10 5.70
C LEU A 175 -0.11 -11.88 6.12
N ILE A 176 -0.32 -13.00 5.44
CA ILE A 176 -1.30 -14.00 5.82
C ILE A 176 -0.53 -15.21 6.31
N VAL A 177 -0.73 -15.58 7.57
CA VAL A 177 -0.08 -16.72 8.22
C VAL A 177 -1.17 -17.67 8.70
N ILE A 178 -1.01 -18.96 8.40
CA ILE A 178 -1.93 -20.01 8.82
C ILE A 178 -1.10 -21.11 9.46
N HIS A 179 -1.41 -21.44 10.71
CA HIS A 179 -0.73 -22.49 11.45
C HIS A 179 -1.74 -23.56 11.87
N ASP A 180 -1.37 -24.81 11.74
CA ASP A 180 -2.09 -25.89 12.41
C ASP A 180 -1.84 -25.82 13.91
N LEU A 181 -2.91 -25.85 14.70
CA LEU A 181 -2.80 -25.90 16.15
C LEU A 181 -2.59 -27.35 16.60
N PRO A 182 -1.52 -27.66 17.34
CA PRO A 182 -1.38 -28.93 18.01
C PRO A 182 -2.62 -29.26 18.85
N GLN A 183 -2.89 -30.55 19.07
CA GLN A 183 -4.12 -31.01 19.70
C GLN A 183 -4.32 -30.40 21.10
N GLU A 184 -3.23 -30.18 21.84
CA GLU A 184 -3.22 -29.51 23.15
C GLU A 184 -3.61 -28.02 23.09
N TYR A 185 -3.49 -27.37 21.94
CA TYR A 185 -3.79 -25.94 21.76
C TYR A 185 -5.09 -25.68 20.98
N GLN A 186 -5.89 -26.72 20.64
CA GLN A 186 -7.15 -26.53 19.93
C GLN A 186 -8.17 -25.68 20.68
N ASN A 187 -8.08 -25.62 22.01
CA ASN A 187 -8.89 -24.76 22.87
C ASN A 187 -8.09 -23.57 23.43
N LEU A 188 -7.07 -23.11 22.72
CA LEU A 188 -6.23 -22.00 23.13
C LEU A 188 -7.07 -20.73 23.35
N ALA A 189 -7.11 -20.26 24.59
CA ALA A 189 -7.70 -18.97 24.88
C ALA A 189 -6.75 -17.87 24.39
N LEU A 190 -7.17 -17.13 23.35
CA LEU A 190 -6.43 -15.99 22.82
C LEU A 190 -6.59 -14.81 23.79
N ASN A 191 -5.69 -14.66 24.74
CA ASN A 191 -5.66 -13.58 25.74
C ASN A 191 -4.22 -13.11 25.98
N GLU A 192 -4.06 -12.03 26.74
CA GLU A 192 -2.75 -11.43 27.01
C GLU A 192 -1.75 -12.42 27.61
N LYS A 193 -2.20 -13.25 28.58
CA LYS A 193 -1.33 -14.22 29.25
C LYS A 193 -0.79 -15.25 28.25
N SER A 194 -1.66 -15.86 27.44
CA SER A 194 -1.23 -16.84 26.44
C SER A 194 -0.30 -16.20 25.40
N MET A 195 -0.54 -14.93 25.04
CA MET A 195 0.34 -14.22 24.11
C MET A 195 1.72 -13.96 24.70
N GLN A 196 1.82 -13.58 25.97
CA GLN A 196 3.11 -13.43 26.64
C GLN A 196 3.94 -14.72 26.67
N GLU A 197 3.28 -15.86 26.85
CA GLU A 197 3.93 -17.18 26.86
C GLU A 197 4.38 -17.62 25.44
N MET A 198 3.71 -17.16 24.40
CA MET A 198 3.99 -17.53 22.99
C MET A 198 5.01 -16.62 22.30
N ILE A 199 5.23 -15.42 22.81
CA ILE A 199 6.15 -14.44 22.20
C ILE A 199 7.60 -14.88 22.44
N PRO A 200 8.45 -14.90 21.38
CA PRO A 200 9.86 -15.21 21.52
C PRO A 200 10.59 -14.24 22.48
N PRO A 201 11.63 -14.68 23.20
CA PRO A 201 12.35 -13.86 24.18
C PRO A 201 12.96 -12.56 23.61
N GLN A 202 13.30 -12.56 22.31
CA GLN A 202 13.83 -11.38 21.59
C GLN A 202 12.75 -10.38 21.18
N SER A 203 11.48 -10.72 21.40
CA SER A 203 10.33 -9.88 21.06
C SER A 203 9.77 -9.22 22.31
N ARG A 204 9.24 -8.02 22.15
CA ARG A 204 8.59 -7.25 23.22
C ARG A 204 7.11 -7.09 22.93
N LEU A 205 6.26 -7.60 23.79
CA LEU A 205 4.83 -7.29 23.77
C LEU A 205 4.61 -5.83 24.17
N ILE A 206 3.86 -5.10 23.38
CA ILE A 206 3.55 -3.69 23.63
C ILE A 206 2.14 -3.54 24.17
N ARG A 207 1.16 -4.16 23.49
CA ARG A 207 -0.25 -4.18 23.91
C ARG A 207 -0.99 -5.33 23.29
N THR A 208 -2.11 -5.67 23.89
CA THR A 208 -3.11 -6.58 23.36
C THR A 208 -4.48 -5.91 23.37
N GLU A 209 -5.37 -6.36 22.49
CA GLU A 209 -6.73 -5.86 22.39
C GLU A 209 -7.64 -7.00 21.87
N PRO A 210 -8.80 -7.29 22.52
CA PRO A 210 -9.76 -8.21 21.93
C PRO A 210 -10.32 -7.66 20.62
N VAL A 211 -10.43 -8.53 19.62
CA VAL A 211 -10.96 -8.18 18.29
C VAL A 211 -11.92 -9.26 17.81
N THR A 212 -12.67 -8.97 16.75
CA THR A 212 -13.47 -9.94 16.02
C THR A 212 -12.97 -10.01 14.59
N ILE A 213 -12.76 -11.23 14.07
CA ILE A 213 -12.35 -11.50 12.70
C ILE A 213 -13.35 -12.51 12.14
N ASP A 214 -14.11 -12.11 11.12
CA ASP A 214 -15.16 -12.95 10.52
C ASP A 214 -16.08 -13.60 11.55
N ASP A 215 -16.64 -12.75 12.44
CA ASP A 215 -17.52 -13.13 13.56
C ASP A 215 -16.86 -14.05 14.64
N MET A 216 -15.59 -14.38 14.49
CA MET A 216 -14.84 -15.18 15.48
C MET A 216 -14.15 -14.27 16.50
N PRO A 217 -14.22 -14.61 17.80
CA PRO A 217 -13.43 -13.93 18.80
C PRO A 217 -11.94 -14.15 18.56
N GLY A 218 -11.18 -13.08 18.68
CA GLY A 218 -9.74 -13.07 18.44
C GLY A 218 -9.02 -12.04 19.30
N ILE A 219 -7.75 -11.90 19.04
CA ILE A 219 -6.89 -10.92 19.71
C ILE A 219 -6.03 -10.17 18.71
N MET A 220 -5.90 -8.87 18.90
CA MET A 220 -4.85 -8.09 18.27
C MET A 220 -3.68 -7.96 19.24
N VAL A 221 -2.47 -8.21 18.76
CA VAL A 221 -1.22 -8.12 19.51
C VAL A 221 -0.27 -7.16 18.81
N GLU A 222 0.24 -6.18 19.51
CA GLU A 222 1.30 -5.31 19.02
C GLU A 222 2.65 -5.76 19.59
N ILE A 223 3.59 -6.08 18.69
CA ILE A 223 4.89 -6.64 19.00
C ILE A 223 5.99 -5.81 18.37
N GLU A 224 7.09 -5.62 19.08
CA GLU A 224 8.37 -5.18 18.53
C GLU A 224 9.35 -6.34 18.61
N GLU A 225 9.93 -6.72 17.49
CA GLU A 225 10.91 -7.79 17.36
C GLU A 225 12.25 -7.21 16.90
N ILE A 226 13.32 -7.63 17.59
CA ILE A 226 14.71 -7.33 17.20
C ILE A 226 15.20 -8.48 16.34
N LEU A 227 15.66 -8.16 15.14
CA LEU A 227 16.24 -9.11 14.19
C LEU A 227 17.76 -9.04 14.35
N ASP A 228 18.36 -10.14 14.85
CA ASP A 228 19.80 -10.28 14.92
C ASP A 228 20.36 -10.64 13.54
N GLU A 229 20.64 -9.62 12.73
CA GLU A 229 21.38 -9.79 11.49
C GLU A 229 22.90 -9.63 11.75
N PRO A 230 23.77 -10.41 11.07
CA PRO A 230 25.22 -10.48 11.36
C PRO A 230 25.97 -9.14 11.35
N GLN A 231 25.38 -8.07 10.84
CA GLN A 231 26.05 -6.78 10.66
C GLN A 231 25.20 -5.56 11.11
N LYS A 232 23.92 -5.73 11.44
CA LYS A 232 23.03 -4.61 11.81
C LYS A 232 21.92 -5.13 12.73
N ASN A 233 21.82 -4.55 13.93
CA ASN A 233 20.61 -4.71 14.73
C ASN A 233 19.46 -4.00 14.04
N MET A 234 18.55 -4.77 13.51
CA MET A 234 17.33 -4.28 12.86
C MET A 234 16.13 -4.59 13.75
N LYS A 235 15.05 -3.87 13.57
CA LYS A 235 13.80 -4.16 14.25
C LYS A 235 12.60 -4.07 13.31
N VAL A 236 11.57 -4.82 13.67
CA VAL A 236 10.25 -4.79 13.03
C VAL A 236 9.21 -4.48 14.09
N ARG A 237 8.25 -3.64 13.79
CA ARG A 237 7.06 -3.42 14.59
C ARG A 237 5.85 -3.99 13.85
N MET A 238 5.02 -4.77 14.53
CA MET A 238 3.91 -5.47 13.90
C MET A 238 2.64 -5.45 14.74
N LEU A 239 1.50 -5.50 14.05
CA LEU A 239 0.18 -5.78 14.59
C LEU A 239 -0.25 -7.14 14.02
N GLN A 240 -0.52 -8.09 14.90
CA GLN A 240 -1.00 -9.42 14.57
C GLN A 240 -2.45 -9.55 15.00
N PHE A 241 -3.34 -9.80 14.06
CA PHE A 241 -4.77 -10.04 14.29
C PHE A 241 -4.98 -11.54 14.17
N MET A 242 -5.27 -12.19 15.29
CA MET A 242 -5.32 -13.66 15.40
C MET A 242 -6.69 -14.14 15.79
N ALA A 243 -7.15 -15.20 15.13
CA ALA A 243 -8.34 -15.98 15.50
C ALA A 243 -8.07 -17.47 15.31
N ALA A 244 -8.69 -18.30 16.14
CA ALA A 244 -8.56 -19.76 16.06
C ALA A 244 -9.89 -20.37 15.61
N SER A 245 -9.85 -21.26 14.62
CA SER A 245 -10.99 -22.00 14.14
C SER A 245 -10.57 -23.29 13.43
N GLY A 246 -11.36 -24.36 13.59
CA GLY A 246 -11.13 -25.61 12.88
C GLY A 246 -9.75 -26.24 13.11
N GLY A 247 -9.17 -26.09 14.31
CA GLY A 247 -7.82 -26.59 14.61
C GLY A 247 -6.69 -25.76 13.99
N LYS A 248 -6.98 -24.58 13.48
CA LYS A 248 -5.99 -23.66 12.89
C LYS A 248 -5.98 -22.31 13.58
N LEU A 249 -4.81 -21.66 13.59
CA LEU A 249 -4.61 -20.29 13.97
C LEU A 249 -4.41 -19.45 12.69
N TYR A 250 -5.31 -18.53 12.47
CA TYR A 250 -5.23 -17.54 11.40
C TYR A 250 -4.63 -16.27 11.95
N CYS A 251 -3.56 -15.78 11.33
CA CYS A 251 -2.92 -14.54 11.71
C CYS A 251 -2.81 -13.62 10.48
N LEU A 252 -3.46 -12.48 10.57
CA LEU A 252 -3.29 -11.38 9.62
C LEU A 252 -2.34 -10.39 10.25
N GLN A 253 -1.14 -10.24 9.67
CA GLN A 253 -0.09 -9.42 10.24
C GLN A 253 0.13 -8.17 9.39
N GLY A 254 0.03 -7.00 10.00
CA GLY A 254 0.53 -5.75 9.45
C GLY A 254 1.88 -5.42 10.09
N SER A 255 2.92 -5.16 9.32
CA SER A 255 4.26 -4.88 9.85
C SER A 255 4.91 -3.66 9.21
N ILE A 256 5.79 -3.01 9.97
CA ILE A 256 6.64 -1.90 9.57
C ILE A 256 8.08 -2.31 9.80
N GLY A 257 8.90 -2.23 8.79
CA GLY A 257 10.32 -2.58 8.84
C GLY A 257 10.71 -3.69 7.84
N PRO A 258 11.98 -4.16 7.89
CA PRO A 258 12.97 -3.86 8.93
C PRO A 258 13.52 -2.43 8.87
N ALA A 259 13.85 -1.89 10.05
CA ALA A 259 14.50 -0.60 10.22
C ALA A 259 15.62 -0.70 11.27
N ALA A 260 16.55 0.26 11.28
CA ALA A 260 17.61 0.25 12.28
C ALA A 260 17.04 0.28 13.72
N ALA A 261 17.62 -0.49 14.63
CA ALA A 261 17.07 -0.69 15.98
C ALA A 261 16.87 0.61 16.78
N TYR A 262 17.64 1.68 16.48
CA TYR A 262 17.51 2.99 17.12
C TYR A 262 16.35 3.84 16.57
N GLN A 263 15.74 3.47 15.41
CA GLN A 263 14.64 4.24 14.83
C GLN A 263 13.36 4.01 15.63
N ASN A 264 12.59 5.08 15.85
CA ASN A 264 11.25 4.96 16.41
C ASN A 264 10.25 4.68 15.30
N LEU A 265 9.57 3.54 15.36
CA LEU A 265 8.56 3.11 14.39
C LEU A 265 7.12 3.44 14.81
N ASP A 266 6.90 4.05 15.98
CA ASP A 266 5.55 4.30 16.51
C ASP A 266 4.73 5.15 15.56
N HIS A 267 5.29 6.27 15.08
CA HIS A 267 4.57 7.15 14.15
C HIS A 267 4.17 6.42 12.86
N GLN A 268 5.07 5.63 12.29
CA GLN A 268 4.80 4.88 11.07
C GLN A 268 3.74 3.79 11.32
N LEU A 269 3.85 3.06 12.43
CA LEU A 269 2.84 2.06 12.77
C LEU A 269 1.46 2.70 12.96
N ARG A 270 1.34 3.80 13.72
CA ARG A 270 0.06 4.49 13.93
C ARG A 270 -0.56 5.01 12.63
N LYS A 271 0.27 5.42 11.67
CA LYS A 271 -0.18 5.82 10.34
C LYS A 271 -0.82 4.66 9.56
N TYR A 272 -0.26 3.44 9.69
CA TYR A 272 -0.73 2.25 8.97
C TYR A 272 -1.73 1.40 9.77
N GLU A 273 -1.83 1.56 11.08
CA GLU A 273 -2.73 0.81 11.94
C GLU A 273 -4.19 0.81 11.45
N PRO A 274 -4.79 1.95 11.02
CA PRO A 274 -6.15 1.95 10.49
C PRO A 274 -6.30 1.04 9.26
N LEU A 275 -5.30 1.02 8.36
CA LEU A 275 -5.29 0.13 7.21
C LEU A 275 -5.26 -1.34 7.63
N PHE A 276 -4.35 -1.72 8.52
CA PHE A 276 -4.21 -3.10 8.98
C PHE A 276 -5.48 -3.59 9.69
N ARG A 277 -6.11 -2.74 10.50
CA ARG A 277 -7.40 -3.04 11.14
C ARG A 277 -8.50 -3.25 10.11
N MET A 278 -8.62 -2.39 9.10
CA MET A 278 -9.63 -2.52 8.06
C MET A 278 -9.47 -3.80 7.26
N VAL A 279 -8.24 -4.17 6.91
CA VAL A 279 -7.96 -5.43 6.21
C VAL A 279 -8.37 -6.63 7.07
N ALA A 280 -8.00 -6.63 8.36
CA ALA A 280 -8.32 -7.72 9.28
C ALA A 280 -9.84 -7.83 9.54
N GLN A 281 -10.54 -6.71 9.73
CA GLN A 281 -11.99 -6.69 9.95
C GLN A 281 -12.80 -7.10 8.71
N ALA A 282 -12.27 -6.82 7.52
CA ALA A 282 -12.91 -7.20 6.26
C ALA A 282 -12.55 -8.62 5.79
N ALA A 283 -11.66 -9.30 6.50
CA ALA A 283 -11.28 -10.68 6.17
C ALA A 283 -12.47 -11.64 6.35
N ARG A 284 -12.53 -12.66 5.48
CA ARG A 284 -13.47 -13.79 5.57
C ARG A 284 -12.66 -15.07 5.57
N ILE A 285 -13.04 -15.99 6.46
CA ILE A 285 -12.40 -17.30 6.64
C ILE A 285 -13.43 -18.36 6.33
N GLU A 286 -13.27 -19.00 5.17
CA GLU A 286 -14.13 -20.10 4.73
C GLU A 286 -13.45 -21.42 5.14
N ASN A 287 -14.13 -22.22 5.94
CA ASN A 287 -13.67 -23.56 6.41
C ASN A 287 -14.28 -24.66 5.57
#